data_29f05dcf33f95c27283a6a050d1e2aac
#
_entry.id   29f05dcf33f95c27283a6a050d1e2aac
#
_cell.length_a   1.000
_cell.length_b   1.000
_cell.length_c   1.000
_cell.angle_alpha   90.00
_cell.angle_beta   90.00
_cell.angle_gamma   90.00
#
_symmetry.space_group_name_H-M   'P 1'
#
loop_
_entity.id
_entity.type
_entity.pdbx_description
1 polymer ?
#
loop_
_entity_poly.entity_id
_entity_poly.type
_entity_poly.pdbx_seq_one_letter_code
_entity_poly.pdbx_strand_id
1 'polypeptide(L)'
;VEKFCSEMTKKAKEIGARDTVFGSPNGLDSHLTAEQHHSTAYDMALIGAYALENETFREIIAQQEIYVSDLTGKHSCSVTNADHFLQEYSGALGIKTGYTNRAGHCFVGAAERDGVRLVSAVLGSGWGDAGKQKKWTDTKVLMDYGFAVFHPYEAVQAGESFGEIRITDSPTAQMETILAEGYTALFSDAEIEKL
;
A
#
# COMPACT_ATOMS: atom_id res chain seq x y z
N VAL A 1 -15.13 -5.44 -19.96
CA VAL A 1 -15.10 -4.85 -18.61
C VAL A 1 -15.18 -5.95 -17.55
N GLU A 2 -16.22 -6.81 -17.56
CA GLU A 2 -16.45 -7.84 -16.52
C GLU A 2 -15.25 -8.77 -16.31
N LYS A 3 -14.67 -9.33 -17.38
CA LYS A 3 -13.47 -10.18 -17.29
C LYS A 3 -12.31 -9.46 -16.61
N PHE A 4 -12.09 -8.18 -16.92
CA PHE A 4 -11.02 -7.40 -16.31
C PHE A 4 -11.27 -7.17 -14.81
N CYS A 5 -12.50 -6.79 -14.42
CA CYS A 5 -12.87 -6.64 -13.01
C CYS A 5 -12.76 -7.96 -12.23
N SER A 6 -13.09 -9.10 -12.88
CA SER A 6 -12.89 -10.43 -12.30
C SER A 6 -11.41 -10.71 -12.02
N GLU A 7 -10.52 -10.40 -12.97
CA GLU A 7 -9.06 -10.55 -12.76
C GLU A 7 -8.52 -9.60 -11.68
N MET A 8 -9.01 -8.34 -11.63
CA MET A 8 -8.68 -7.41 -10.53
C MET A 8 -9.07 -7.99 -9.18
N THR A 9 -10.30 -8.52 -9.05
CA THR A 9 -10.80 -9.11 -7.80
C THR A 9 -9.99 -10.36 -7.41
N LYS A 10 -9.65 -11.21 -8.40
CA LYS A 10 -8.81 -12.38 -8.18
C LYS A 10 -7.43 -11.96 -7.68
N LYS A 11 -6.79 -10.99 -8.32
CA LYS A 11 -5.47 -10.48 -7.91
C LYS A 11 -5.52 -9.89 -6.49
N ALA A 12 -6.56 -9.12 -6.15
CA ALA A 12 -6.75 -8.59 -4.80
C ALA A 12 -6.76 -9.72 -3.76
N LYS A 13 -7.50 -10.79 -4.00
CA LYS A 13 -7.56 -11.96 -3.11
C LYS A 13 -6.22 -12.70 -3.01
N GLU A 14 -5.48 -12.84 -4.11
CA GLU A 14 -4.16 -13.47 -4.14
C GLU A 14 -3.15 -12.74 -3.25
N ILE A 15 -3.21 -11.41 -3.17
CA ILE A 15 -2.33 -10.60 -2.33
C ILE A 15 -2.85 -10.40 -0.89
N GLY A 16 -3.98 -11.02 -0.53
CA GLY A 16 -4.54 -10.99 0.83
C GLY A 16 -5.65 -9.98 1.05
N ALA A 17 -6.03 -9.17 0.06
CA ALA A 17 -7.15 -8.23 0.10
C ALA A 17 -8.49 -8.99 -0.12
N ARG A 18 -8.98 -9.62 0.96
CA ARG A 18 -10.06 -10.62 0.89
C ARG A 18 -11.45 -10.04 0.85
N ASP A 19 -11.62 -8.83 1.39
CA ASP A 19 -12.89 -8.12 1.48
C ASP A 19 -13.02 -7.08 0.36
N THR A 20 -12.47 -7.40 -0.83
CA THR A 20 -12.48 -6.53 -2.00
C THR A 20 -13.13 -7.21 -3.19
N VAL A 21 -14.07 -6.50 -3.80
CA VAL A 21 -14.70 -6.88 -5.09
C VAL A 21 -14.69 -5.67 -6.03
N PHE A 22 -14.13 -5.86 -7.21
CA PHE A 22 -14.11 -4.84 -8.25
C PHE A 22 -15.22 -5.09 -9.28
N GLY A 23 -16.22 -4.21 -9.32
CA GLY A 23 -17.25 -4.16 -10.35
C GLY A 23 -16.97 -3.12 -11.42
N SER A 24 -15.98 -2.25 -11.19
CA SER A 24 -15.56 -1.17 -12.10
C SER A 24 -14.04 -1.10 -12.17
N PRO A 25 -13.43 -0.92 -13.37
CA PRO A 25 -11.99 -0.78 -13.50
C PRO A 25 -11.48 0.63 -13.15
N ASN A 26 -12.35 1.62 -13.11
CA ASN A 26 -12.02 3.03 -12.92
C ASN A 26 -12.59 3.65 -11.64
N GLY A 27 -13.29 2.84 -10.81
CA GLY A 27 -13.87 3.29 -9.55
C GLY A 27 -15.21 4.03 -9.66
N LEU A 28 -15.81 4.17 -10.84
CA LEU A 28 -17.16 4.71 -10.99
C LEU A 28 -18.19 3.68 -10.53
N ASP A 29 -19.08 4.06 -9.63
CA ASP A 29 -19.97 3.18 -8.88
C ASP A 29 -21.48 3.44 -9.11
N SER A 30 -21.85 4.33 -10.03
CA SER A 30 -23.23 4.83 -10.22
C SER A 30 -24.26 3.75 -10.52
N HIS A 31 -23.87 2.59 -11.01
CA HIS A 31 -24.75 1.48 -11.40
C HIS A 31 -24.42 0.17 -10.65
N LEU A 32 -23.62 0.24 -9.59
CA LEU A 32 -23.15 -0.93 -8.87
C LEU A 32 -23.75 -0.97 -7.45
N THR A 33 -24.07 -2.18 -6.98
CA THR A 33 -24.43 -2.39 -5.57
C THR A 33 -23.16 -2.51 -4.71
N ALA A 34 -23.31 -2.47 -3.38
CA ALA A 34 -22.19 -2.66 -2.46
C ALA A 34 -21.58 -4.06 -2.58
N GLU A 35 -22.37 -5.08 -2.91
CA GLU A 35 -21.88 -6.44 -3.13
C GLU A 35 -21.04 -6.56 -4.40
N GLN A 36 -21.33 -5.73 -5.40
CA GLN A 36 -20.64 -5.73 -6.69
C GLN A 36 -19.36 -4.91 -6.70
N HIS A 37 -19.25 -3.90 -5.81
CA HIS A 37 -18.09 -3.01 -5.76
C HIS A 37 -17.87 -2.47 -4.36
N HIS A 38 -16.86 -3.01 -3.66
CA HIS A 38 -16.50 -2.61 -2.31
C HIS A 38 -15.05 -2.95 -2.00
N SER A 39 -14.52 -2.33 -0.97
CA SER A 39 -13.22 -2.64 -0.38
C SER A 39 -13.18 -2.16 1.07
N THR A 40 -12.13 -2.49 1.79
CA THR A 40 -11.80 -1.98 3.12
C THR A 40 -10.56 -1.07 3.07
N ALA A 41 -10.34 -0.26 4.11
CA ALA A 41 -9.12 0.54 4.20
C ALA A 41 -7.87 -0.35 4.26
N TYR A 42 -7.94 -1.46 4.98
CA TYR A 42 -6.87 -2.45 5.04
C TYR A 42 -6.54 -3.03 3.67
N ASP A 43 -7.54 -3.50 2.94
CA ASP A 43 -7.35 -4.08 1.62
C ASP A 43 -6.78 -3.07 0.61
N MET A 44 -7.26 -1.82 0.67
CA MET A 44 -6.73 -0.76 -0.20
C MET A 44 -5.28 -0.40 0.14
N ALA A 45 -4.90 -0.45 1.41
CA ALA A 45 -3.50 -0.28 1.81
C ALA A 45 -2.62 -1.45 1.29
N LEU A 46 -3.09 -2.71 1.39
CA LEU A 46 -2.40 -3.88 0.82
C LEU A 46 -2.23 -3.77 -0.70
N ILE A 47 -3.29 -3.36 -1.40
CA ILE A 47 -3.23 -3.16 -2.86
C ILE A 47 -2.23 -2.05 -3.20
N GLY A 48 -2.23 -0.96 -2.44
CA GLY A 48 -1.26 0.12 -2.58
C GLY A 48 0.18 -0.35 -2.35
N ALA A 49 0.43 -1.11 -1.29
CA ALA A 49 1.73 -1.67 -0.97
C ALA A 49 2.22 -2.60 -2.10
N TYR A 50 1.37 -3.51 -2.57
CA TYR A 50 1.69 -4.40 -3.68
C TYR A 50 2.00 -3.62 -4.98
N ALA A 51 1.24 -2.58 -5.29
CA ALA A 51 1.48 -1.76 -6.48
C ALA A 51 2.83 -1.03 -6.43
N LEU A 52 3.28 -0.62 -5.24
CA LEU A 52 4.58 0.03 -5.04
C LEU A 52 5.79 -0.89 -5.28
N GLU A 53 5.61 -2.21 -5.36
CA GLU A 53 6.70 -3.11 -5.76
C GLU A 53 7.06 -2.96 -7.24
N ASN A 54 6.14 -2.43 -8.06
CA ASN A 54 6.37 -2.18 -9.47
C ASN A 54 7.07 -0.81 -9.67
N GLU A 55 8.27 -0.83 -10.23
CA GLU A 55 9.09 0.37 -10.46
C GLU A 55 8.40 1.38 -11.40
N THR A 56 7.89 0.89 -12.53
CA THR A 56 7.18 1.74 -13.51
C THR A 56 5.94 2.41 -12.89
N PHE A 57 5.24 1.69 -12.00
CA PHE A 57 4.12 2.29 -11.27
C PHE A 57 4.60 3.44 -10.38
N ARG A 58 5.70 3.25 -9.62
CA ARG A 58 6.27 4.30 -8.77
C ARG A 58 6.70 5.53 -9.58
N GLU A 59 7.36 5.31 -10.73
CA GLU A 59 7.78 6.39 -11.62
C GLU A 59 6.59 7.22 -12.13
N ILE A 60 5.48 6.55 -12.48
CA ILE A 60 4.29 7.23 -13.00
C ILE A 60 3.60 8.05 -11.91
N ILE A 61 3.37 7.48 -10.72
CA ILE A 61 2.62 8.16 -9.65
C ILE A 61 3.41 9.32 -9.02
N ALA A 62 4.74 9.29 -9.07
CA ALA A 62 5.61 10.34 -8.55
C ALA A 62 5.63 11.62 -9.41
N GLN A 63 5.11 11.57 -10.63
CA GLN A 63 5.11 12.73 -11.51
C GLN A 63 4.12 13.79 -11.04
N GLN A 64 4.59 14.99 -10.85
CA GLN A 64 3.75 16.14 -10.46
C GLN A 64 3.05 16.79 -11.64
N GLU A 65 3.71 16.83 -12.77
CA GLU A 65 3.19 17.36 -14.04
C GLU A 65 3.75 16.56 -15.20
N ILE A 66 2.91 16.25 -16.18
CA ILE A 66 3.35 15.63 -17.43
C ILE A 66 2.78 16.40 -18.63
N TYR A 67 3.57 16.49 -19.67
CA TYR A 67 3.12 16.96 -20.96
C TYR A 67 2.78 15.77 -21.84
N VAL A 68 1.54 15.74 -22.33
CA VAL A 68 1.02 14.68 -23.19
C VAL A 68 0.70 15.25 -24.57
N SER A 69 1.13 14.57 -25.61
CA SER A 69 0.82 14.92 -26.99
C SER A 69 0.36 13.70 -27.76
N ASP A 70 -0.51 13.91 -28.72
CA ASP A 70 -0.83 12.87 -29.70
C ASP A 70 0.37 12.58 -30.61
N LEU A 71 0.32 11.48 -31.37
CA LEU A 71 1.39 11.07 -32.27
C LEU A 71 1.65 12.06 -33.40
N THR A 72 0.71 12.96 -33.68
CA THR A 72 0.86 14.00 -34.72
C THR A 72 1.40 15.32 -34.20
N GLY A 73 1.47 15.49 -32.87
CA GLY A 73 1.85 16.74 -32.23
C GLY A 73 0.82 17.86 -32.33
N LYS A 74 -0.37 17.60 -32.90
CA LYS A 74 -1.41 18.61 -33.12
C LYS A 74 -2.24 18.88 -31.87
N HIS A 75 -2.36 17.88 -31.00
CA HIS A 75 -3.12 17.98 -29.75
C HIS A 75 -2.19 17.66 -28.59
N SER A 76 -2.05 18.60 -27.70
CA SER A 76 -1.21 18.44 -26.51
C SER A 76 -1.82 19.12 -25.30
N CYS A 77 -1.53 18.61 -24.11
CA CYS A 77 -1.93 19.22 -22.85
C CYS A 77 -0.91 18.93 -21.74
N SER A 78 -0.79 19.85 -20.79
CA SER A 78 -0.18 19.57 -19.49
C SER A 78 -1.23 19.03 -18.54
N VAL A 79 -0.86 17.97 -17.81
CA VAL A 79 -1.69 17.36 -16.78
C VAL A 79 -0.95 17.45 -15.46
N THR A 80 -1.56 18.16 -14.49
CA THR A 80 -1.02 18.29 -13.13
C THR A 80 -1.61 17.19 -12.25
N ASN A 81 -0.76 16.56 -11.45
CA ASN A 81 -1.20 15.55 -10.50
C ASN A 81 -2.10 16.16 -9.42
N ALA A 82 -3.27 15.57 -9.21
CA ALA A 82 -4.22 16.01 -8.19
C ALA A 82 -3.85 15.53 -6.76
N ASP A 83 -2.72 14.86 -6.60
CA ASP A 83 -2.21 14.40 -5.33
C ASP A 83 -1.38 15.50 -4.64
N HIS A 84 -2.05 16.28 -3.78
CA HIS A 84 -1.41 17.32 -3.00
C HIS A 84 -0.44 16.76 -1.93
N PHE A 85 -0.63 15.52 -1.52
CA PHE A 85 0.25 14.87 -0.54
C PHE A 85 1.69 14.77 -1.05
N LEU A 86 1.90 14.56 -2.35
CA LEU A 86 3.22 14.56 -3.00
C LEU A 86 4.01 15.86 -2.79
N GLN A 87 3.32 17.00 -2.67
CA GLN A 87 3.96 18.31 -2.52
C GLN A 87 4.09 18.74 -1.06
N GLU A 88 3.20 18.23 -0.21
CA GLU A 88 3.00 18.76 1.14
C GLU A 88 3.59 17.86 2.24
N TYR A 89 4.02 16.62 1.90
CA TYR A 89 4.51 15.66 2.88
C TYR A 89 5.90 15.12 2.53
N SER A 90 6.84 15.22 3.45
CA SER A 90 8.22 14.77 3.24
C SER A 90 8.28 13.26 3.04
N GLY A 91 8.93 12.82 1.98
CA GLY A 91 9.05 11.41 1.62
C GLY A 91 7.82 10.83 0.91
N ALA A 92 6.81 11.66 0.55
CA ALA A 92 5.61 11.20 -0.14
C ALA A 92 5.95 10.52 -1.48
N LEU A 93 5.30 9.37 -1.73
CA LEU A 93 5.41 8.57 -2.95
C LEU A 93 4.14 8.62 -3.83
N GLY A 94 3.05 9.09 -3.32
CA GLY A 94 1.72 9.06 -3.95
C GLY A 94 0.74 8.40 -2.98
N ILE A 95 -0.31 7.75 -3.42
CA ILE A 95 -0.52 6.88 -4.61
C ILE A 95 -1.72 7.36 -5.44
N LYS A 96 -2.96 7.30 -4.87
CA LYS A 96 -4.17 7.51 -5.65
C LYS A 96 -5.28 8.19 -4.85
N THR A 97 -5.82 9.25 -5.44
CA THR A 97 -7.04 9.92 -4.97
C THR A 97 -8.28 9.30 -5.60
N GLY A 98 -9.41 9.37 -4.91
CA GLY A 98 -10.71 8.97 -5.44
C GLY A 98 -11.84 9.83 -4.89
N TYR A 99 -12.91 9.99 -5.66
CA TYR A 99 -14.14 10.60 -5.23
C TYR A 99 -15.32 10.07 -6.04
N THR A 100 -16.38 9.68 -5.35
CA THR A 100 -17.72 9.55 -5.90
C THR A 100 -18.71 10.16 -4.91
N ASN A 101 -19.91 10.51 -5.38
CA ASN A 101 -20.95 11.03 -4.48
C ASN A 101 -21.34 10.02 -3.38
N ARG A 102 -21.16 8.74 -3.63
CA ARG A 102 -21.46 7.66 -2.70
C ARG A 102 -20.32 7.40 -1.72
N ALA A 103 -19.08 7.36 -2.22
CA ALA A 103 -17.90 7.04 -1.40
C ALA A 103 -17.35 8.24 -0.62
N GLY A 104 -17.64 9.47 -1.05
CA GLY A 104 -16.94 10.65 -0.54
C GLY A 104 -15.49 10.71 -1.04
N HIS A 105 -14.68 11.57 -0.43
CA HIS A 105 -13.26 11.68 -0.76
C HIS A 105 -12.46 10.53 -0.14
N CYS A 106 -11.62 9.89 -0.97
CA CYS A 106 -10.76 8.79 -0.59
C CYS A 106 -9.33 9.06 -1.04
N PHE A 107 -8.37 8.48 -0.33
CA PHE A 107 -6.96 8.54 -0.70
C PHE A 107 -6.21 7.31 -0.17
N VAL A 108 -5.42 6.69 -1.03
CA VAL A 108 -4.38 5.75 -0.62
C VAL A 108 -3.07 6.49 -0.75
N GLY A 109 -2.40 6.72 0.37
CA GLY A 109 -1.15 7.46 0.46
C GLY A 109 0.01 6.56 0.82
N ALA A 110 1.21 6.90 0.35
CA ALA A 110 2.44 6.24 0.75
C ALA A 110 3.55 7.26 0.93
N ALA A 111 4.44 6.97 1.87
CA ALA A 111 5.65 7.73 2.11
C ALA A 111 6.79 6.82 2.53
N GLU A 112 8.02 7.24 2.24
CA GLU A 112 9.24 6.54 2.63
C GLU A 112 10.22 7.50 3.30
N ARG A 113 10.75 7.11 4.46
CA ARG A 113 11.78 7.83 5.22
C ARG A 113 12.76 6.83 5.81
N ASP A 114 14.04 7.08 5.66
CA ASP A 114 15.11 6.28 6.26
C ASP A 114 14.99 4.76 5.97
N GLY A 115 14.51 4.41 4.76
CA GLY A 115 14.27 3.03 4.33
C GLY A 115 12.97 2.40 4.85
N VAL A 116 12.21 3.11 5.66
CA VAL A 116 10.87 2.68 6.12
C VAL A 116 9.82 3.21 5.16
N ARG A 117 9.05 2.30 4.55
CA ARG A 117 7.94 2.63 3.66
C ARG A 117 6.62 2.31 4.33
N LEU A 118 5.75 3.30 4.42
CA LEU A 118 4.41 3.16 4.98
C LEU A 118 3.34 3.44 3.94
N VAL A 119 2.24 2.72 4.05
CA VAL A 119 1.05 2.93 3.22
C VAL A 119 -0.16 3.12 4.13
N SER A 120 -0.98 4.11 3.84
CA SER A 120 -2.24 4.37 4.53
C SER A 120 -3.40 4.45 3.55
N ALA A 121 -4.60 4.16 4.02
CA ALA A 121 -5.82 4.34 3.26
C ALA A 121 -6.86 5.10 4.09
N VAL A 122 -7.27 6.25 3.58
CA VAL A 122 -8.35 7.08 4.12
C VAL A 122 -9.53 6.96 3.18
N LEU A 123 -10.62 6.36 3.64
CA LEU A 123 -11.83 6.15 2.86
C LEU A 123 -12.97 6.96 3.48
N GLY A 124 -13.76 7.64 2.63
CA GLY A 124 -14.95 8.37 3.07
C GLY A 124 -14.64 9.53 4.02
N SER A 125 -13.60 10.32 3.77
CA SER A 125 -13.23 11.47 4.61
C SER A 125 -14.26 12.61 4.61
N GLY A 126 -15.31 12.48 3.84
CA GLY A 126 -16.41 13.44 3.71
C GLY A 126 -16.60 13.93 2.27
N TRP A 127 -17.49 14.92 2.13
CA TRP A 127 -17.89 15.48 0.85
C TRP A 127 -17.51 16.97 0.75
N GLY A 128 -17.51 17.48 -0.48
CA GLY A 128 -17.18 18.88 -0.74
C GLY A 128 -15.74 19.23 -0.36
N ASP A 129 -15.44 20.52 -0.23
CA ASP A 129 -14.07 21.00 0.03
C ASP A 129 -13.55 20.57 1.41
N ALA A 130 -14.43 20.50 2.42
CA ALA A 130 -14.03 20.04 3.75
C ALA A 130 -13.56 18.58 3.73
N GLY A 131 -14.28 17.69 3.09
CA GLY A 131 -13.87 16.28 2.92
C GLY A 131 -12.63 16.15 2.05
N LYS A 132 -12.49 16.99 1.02
CA LYS A 132 -11.31 17.05 0.17
C LYS A 132 -10.05 17.41 0.95
N GLN A 133 -10.12 18.37 1.85
CA GLN A 133 -8.98 18.75 2.70
C GLN A 133 -8.71 17.72 3.80
N LYS A 134 -9.78 17.20 4.40
CA LYS A 134 -9.68 16.24 5.50
C LYS A 134 -8.90 14.99 5.14
N LYS A 135 -9.04 14.45 3.92
CA LYS A 135 -8.26 13.26 3.50
C LYS A 135 -6.76 13.48 3.58
N TRP A 136 -6.27 14.70 3.24
CA TRP A 136 -4.86 15.04 3.33
C TRP A 136 -4.38 15.15 4.78
N THR A 137 -5.17 15.83 5.62
CA THR A 137 -4.86 15.96 7.05
C THR A 137 -4.84 14.60 7.74
N ASP A 138 -5.87 13.77 7.53
CA ASP A 138 -5.97 12.44 8.12
C ASP A 138 -4.81 11.54 7.67
N THR A 139 -4.43 11.59 6.39
CA THR A 139 -3.28 10.85 5.87
C THR A 139 -1.97 11.27 6.53
N LYS A 140 -1.73 12.58 6.70
CA LYS A 140 -0.52 13.08 7.38
C LYS A 140 -0.45 12.58 8.83
N VAL A 141 -1.56 12.65 9.55
CA VAL A 141 -1.63 12.15 10.93
C VAL A 141 -1.32 10.65 11.01
N LEU A 142 -1.88 9.84 10.09
CA LEU A 142 -1.59 8.40 10.04
C LEU A 142 -0.12 8.12 9.72
N MET A 143 0.47 8.85 8.79
CA MET A 143 1.89 8.69 8.44
C MET A 143 2.81 9.12 9.57
N ASP A 144 2.54 10.27 10.22
CA ASP A 144 3.32 10.75 11.37
C ASP A 144 3.26 9.76 12.52
N TYR A 145 2.07 9.20 12.80
CA TYR A 145 1.91 8.13 13.79
C TYR A 145 2.75 6.89 13.40
N GLY A 146 2.63 6.44 12.15
CA GLY A 146 3.35 5.26 11.68
C GLY A 146 4.87 5.40 11.80
N PHE A 147 5.43 6.51 11.35
CA PHE A 147 6.88 6.78 11.47
C PHE A 147 7.34 7.03 12.91
N ALA A 148 6.47 7.47 13.79
CA ALA A 148 6.81 7.64 15.21
C ALA A 148 6.77 6.33 16.00
N VAL A 149 5.98 5.35 15.57
CA VAL A 149 5.68 4.15 16.35
C VAL A 149 6.41 2.92 15.83
N PHE A 150 6.59 2.78 14.52
CA PHE A 150 7.14 1.58 13.91
C PHE A 150 8.59 1.78 13.46
N HIS A 151 9.47 0.91 13.94
CA HIS A 151 10.90 0.95 13.65
C HIS A 151 11.38 -0.39 13.10
N PRO A 152 12.41 -0.39 12.22
CA PRO A 152 13.08 -1.62 11.82
C PRO A 152 13.68 -2.31 13.06
N TYR A 153 13.32 -3.55 13.30
CA TYR A 153 13.84 -4.38 14.37
C TYR A 153 14.26 -5.74 13.82
N GLU A 154 15.49 -6.15 14.12
CA GLU A 154 16.00 -7.46 13.77
C GLU A 154 15.51 -8.48 14.81
N ALA A 155 14.41 -9.18 14.48
CA ALA A 155 13.75 -10.11 15.41
C ALA A 155 14.55 -11.40 15.61
N VAL A 156 15.31 -11.82 14.60
CA VAL A 156 16.23 -12.97 14.65
C VAL A 156 17.49 -12.69 13.84
N GLN A 157 18.62 -13.17 14.30
CA GLN A 157 19.92 -12.94 13.67
C GLN A 157 20.37 -14.14 12.85
N ALA A 158 21.11 -13.89 11.76
CA ALA A 158 21.77 -14.96 11.03
C ALA A 158 22.80 -15.66 11.93
N GLY A 159 22.82 -17.00 11.88
CA GLY A 159 23.69 -17.81 12.74
C GLY A 159 23.15 -18.10 14.13
N GLU A 160 22.01 -17.51 14.52
CA GLU A 160 21.34 -17.82 15.77
C GLU A 160 20.88 -19.28 15.81
N SER A 161 21.08 -19.95 16.97
CA SER A 161 20.67 -21.34 17.16
C SER A 161 19.16 -21.47 17.24
N PHE A 162 18.60 -22.34 16.40
CA PHE A 162 17.17 -22.67 16.38
C PHE A 162 16.85 -24.01 17.06
N GLY A 163 17.82 -24.54 17.79
CA GLY A 163 17.73 -25.80 18.50
C GLY A 163 18.28 -26.99 17.72
N GLU A 164 18.09 -28.20 18.29
CA GLU A 164 18.60 -29.43 17.73
C GLU A 164 17.50 -30.21 16.99
N ILE A 165 17.84 -30.75 15.83
CA ILE A 165 16.98 -31.68 15.10
C ILE A 165 17.55 -33.09 15.17
N ARG A 166 16.66 -34.08 15.24
CA ARG A 166 17.02 -35.46 15.17
C ARG A 166 17.20 -35.92 13.74
N ILE A 167 18.35 -36.56 13.46
CA ILE A 167 18.62 -37.10 12.13
C ILE A 167 18.47 -38.60 12.19
N THR A 168 17.57 -39.16 11.35
CA THR A 168 17.42 -40.61 11.14
C THR A 168 18.48 -41.09 10.17
N ASP A 169 19.00 -42.31 10.44
CA ASP A 169 20.00 -42.97 9.60
C ASP A 169 21.34 -42.24 9.46
N SER A 170 21.70 -41.43 10.46
CA SER A 170 22.99 -40.72 10.54
C SER A 170 23.82 -41.25 11.71
N PRO A 171 25.16 -41.31 11.58
CA PRO A 171 26.04 -41.55 12.70
C PRO A 171 25.95 -40.49 13.81
N THR A 172 25.47 -39.32 13.47
CA THR A 172 25.19 -38.21 14.40
C THR A 172 23.69 -38.19 14.68
N ALA A 173 23.29 -38.54 15.92
CA ALA A 173 21.88 -38.64 16.29
C ALA A 173 21.14 -37.33 16.33
N GLN A 174 21.86 -36.22 16.54
CA GLN A 174 21.34 -34.85 16.64
C GLN A 174 22.26 -33.87 15.93
N MET A 175 21.70 -32.81 15.39
CA MET A 175 22.43 -31.71 14.77
C MET A 175 21.79 -30.39 15.18
N GLU A 176 22.65 -29.45 15.57
CA GLU A 176 22.23 -28.07 15.80
C GLU A 176 21.79 -27.44 14.49
N THR A 177 20.69 -26.73 14.54
CA THR A 177 20.20 -25.91 13.41
C THR A 177 20.44 -24.45 13.71
N ILE A 178 20.89 -23.73 12.71
CA ILE A 178 21.10 -22.27 12.75
C ILE A 178 20.27 -21.59 11.68
N LEU A 179 19.87 -20.37 11.94
CA LEU A 179 19.21 -19.55 10.95
C LEU A 179 20.21 -19.12 9.88
N ALA A 180 19.88 -19.39 8.60
CA ALA A 180 20.72 -19.04 7.48
C ALA A 180 20.75 -17.50 7.26
N GLU A 181 19.63 -16.84 7.51
CA GLU A 181 19.45 -15.39 7.33
C GLU A 181 18.73 -14.79 8.53
N GLY A 182 19.05 -13.53 8.86
CA GLY A 182 18.32 -12.76 9.84
C GLY A 182 16.96 -12.31 9.30
N TYR A 183 16.05 -11.96 10.20
CA TYR A 183 14.75 -11.40 9.84
C TYR A 183 14.53 -10.05 10.51
N THR A 184 14.41 -9.01 9.68
CA THR A 184 14.11 -7.64 10.09
C THR A 184 12.72 -7.26 9.59
N ALA A 185 11.88 -6.74 10.48
CA ALA A 185 10.57 -6.19 10.12
C ALA A 185 10.30 -4.91 10.92
N LEU A 186 9.20 -4.24 10.59
CA LEU A 186 8.74 -3.07 11.35
C LEU A 186 7.96 -3.54 12.56
N PHE A 187 8.38 -3.12 13.74
CA PHE A 187 7.71 -3.37 15.01
C PHE A 187 7.54 -2.06 15.79
N SER A 188 6.48 -2.00 16.56
CA SER A 188 6.32 -1.01 17.62
C SER A 188 7.06 -1.47 18.88
N ASP A 189 7.43 -0.53 19.77
CA ASP A 189 8.05 -0.86 21.06
C ASP A 189 7.22 -1.87 21.86
N ALA A 190 5.88 -1.74 21.83
CA ALA A 190 4.96 -2.65 22.52
C ALA A 190 4.92 -4.07 21.91
N GLU A 191 5.30 -4.24 20.66
CA GLU A 191 5.45 -5.55 20.00
C GLU A 191 6.81 -6.15 20.31
N ILE A 192 7.87 -5.33 20.31
CA ILE A 192 9.24 -5.74 20.66
C ILE A 192 9.29 -6.30 22.08
N GLU A 193 8.59 -5.67 23.04
CA GLU A 193 8.51 -6.15 24.44
C GLU A 193 7.87 -7.54 24.58
N LYS A 194 7.24 -8.09 23.54
CA LYS A 194 6.56 -9.40 23.56
C LYS A 194 7.32 -10.48 22.79
N LEU A 195 8.40 -10.11 22.11
CA LEU A 195 9.29 -11.03 21.42
C LEU A 195 10.27 -11.69 22.40
#